data_b186d17e8f67abcf2db4918504694dfb
#
_entry.id   b186d17e8f67abcf2db4918504694dfb
#
_cell.length_a   1.000
_cell.length_b   1.000
_cell.length_c   1.000
_cell.angle_alpha   90.00
_cell.angle_beta   90.00
_cell.angle_gamma   90.00
#
_symmetry.space_group_name_H-M   'P 1'
#
loop_
_entity.id
_entity.type
_entity.pdbx_description
1 polymer ?
#
loop_
_entity_poly.entity_id
_entity_poly.type
_entity_poly.pdbx_seq_one_letter_code
_entity_poly.pdbx_strand_id
1 'polypeptide(L)'
;MRFRGEFAAAIREQFPGCPVDRAEAMALHAAARSSGRVGRSAAGRALDRDAVRLAVVASVRHIDTDYDALLMSGVDRESARPQVHQRVEDVVNAWRDGVAMLDG
;
A
#
# COMPACT_ATOMS: atom_id res chain seq x y z
N MET A 1 -14.51 4.67 -12.06
CA MET A 1 -15.13 3.98 -10.94
C MET A 1 -14.95 4.78 -9.67
N ARG A 2 -16.06 4.97 -9.00
CA ARG A 2 -16.03 5.83 -7.81
C ARG A 2 -15.16 5.26 -6.71
N PHE A 3 -15.30 3.96 -6.44
CA PHE A 3 -14.54 3.35 -5.36
C PHE A 3 -13.03 3.51 -5.58
N ARG A 4 -12.59 3.27 -6.81
CA ARG A 4 -11.17 3.36 -7.11
C ARG A 4 -10.65 4.78 -6.91
N GLY A 5 -11.40 5.77 -7.41
CA GLY A 5 -11.02 7.16 -7.22
C GLY A 5 -11.03 7.57 -5.76
N GLU A 6 -12.03 7.09 -5.01
CA GLU A 6 -12.13 7.40 -3.61
C GLU A 6 -10.99 6.77 -2.81
N PHE A 7 -10.61 5.55 -3.19
CA PHE A 7 -9.52 4.88 -2.48
C PHE A 7 -8.18 5.58 -2.74
N ALA A 8 -7.93 5.96 -3.99
CA ALA A 8 -6.71 6.69 -4.31
C ALA A 8 -6.67 8.04 -3.57
N ALA A 9 -7.80 8.73 -3.50
CA ALA A 9 -7.88 9.99 -2.77
C ALA A 9 -7.62 9.77 -1.28
N ALA A 10 -8.17 8.70 -0.72
CA ALA A 10 -7.96 8.40 0.69
C ALA A 10 -6.49 8.11 0.99
N ILE A 11 -5.81 7.41 0.08
CA ILE A 11 -4.38 7.16 0.24
C ILE A 11 -3.62 8.48 0.27
N ARG A 12 -3.90 9.37 -0.67
CA ARG A 12 -3.17 10.62 -0.77
C ARG A 12 -3.53 11.60 0.33
N GLU A 13 -4.71 11.45 0.91
CA GLU A 13 -5.09 12.25 2.06
C GLU A 13 -4.29 11.83 3.28
N GLN A 14 -4.16 10.54 3.49
CA GLN A 14 -3.44 10.00 4.65
C GLN A 14 -1.92 10.02 4.44
N PHE A 15 -1.49 9.85 3.19
CA PHE A 15 -0.08 9.81 2.82
C PHE A 15 0.16 10.78 1.66
N PRO A 16 0.22 12.07 1.94
CA PRO A 16 0.33 13.05 0.85
C PRO A 16 1.59 12.94 0.01
N GLY A 17 2.62 12.30 0.52
CA GLY A 17 3.85 12.08 -0.26
C GLY A 17 3.77 10.90 -1.20
N CYS A 18 2.70 10.10 -1.15
CA CYS A 18 2.57 8.97 -2.03
C CYS A 18 2.38 9.46 -3.47
N PRO A 19 3.21 8.98 -4.41
CA PRO A 19 3.04 9.38 -5.81
C PRO A 19 1.66 9.01 -6.34
N VAL A 20 1.14 9.84 -7.24
CA VAL A 20 -0.21 9.66 -7.76
C VAL A 20 -0.37 8.29 -8.43
N ASP A 21 0.59 7.91 -9.25
CA ASP A 21 0.52 6.63 -9.96
C ASP A 21 0.56 5.46 -9.00
N ARG A 22 1.29 5.58 -7.89
CA ARG A 22 1.31 4.54 -6.88
C ARG A 22 -0.03 4.44 -6.17
N ALA A 23 -0.64 5.59 -5.84
CA ALA A 23 -1.96 5.58 -5.22
C ALA A 23 -3.00 4.97 -6.14
N GLU A 24 -2.93 5.29 -7.42
CA GLU A 24 -3.87 4.73 -8.39
C GLU A 24 -3.67 3.25 -8.59
N ALA A 25 -2.43 2.78 -8.61
CA ALA A 25 -2.15 1.35 -8.73
C ALA A 25 -2.69 0.58 -7.53
N MET A 26 -2.50 1.12 -6.33
CA MET A 26 -3.04 0.50 -5.13
C MET A 26 -4.55 0.47 -5.15
N ALA A 27 -5.17 1.55 -5.62
CA ALA A 27 -6.62 1.62 -5.71
C ALA A 27 -7.16 0.62 -6.72
N LEU A 28 -6.48 0.46 -7.84
CA LEU A 28 -6.85 -0.51 -8.84
C LEU A 28 -6.77 -1.93 -8.27
N HIS A 29 -5.72 -2.22 -7.55
CA HIS A 29 -5.54 -3.51 -6.93
C HIS A 29 -6.64 -3.79 -5.89
N ALA A 30 -6.95 -2.79 -5.08
CA ALA A 30 -8.00 -2.93 -4.08
C ALA A 30 -9.36 -3.15 -4.73
N ALA A 31 -9.64 -2.43 -5.81
CA ALA A 31 -10.90 -2.59 -6.52
C ALA A 31 -11.01 -3.99 -7.12
N ALA A 32 -9.92 -4.50 -7.68
CA ALA A 32 -9.91 -5.84 -8.23
C ALA A 32 -10.18 -6.90 -7.17
N ARG A 33 -9.59 -6.72 -5.99
CA ARG A 33 -9.79 -7.66 -4.90
C ARG A 33 -11.21 -7.61 -4.35
N SER A 34 -11.86 -6.44 -4.44
CA SER A 34 -13.22 -6.27 -3.97
C SER A 34 -14.25 -6.70 -5.02
N SER A 35 -13.82 -6.88 -6.24
CA SER A 35 -14.69 -7.24 -7.34
C SER A 35 -15.36 -8.57 -7.05
N GLY A 36 -16.66 -8.65 -7.27
CA GLY A 36 -17.42 -9.85 -6.98
C GLY A 36 -17.86 -9.97 -5.54
N ARG A 37 -17.37 -9.15 -4.66
CA ARG A 37 -17.86 -9.08 -3.31
C ARG A 37 -18.98 -8.10 -3.26
N VAL A 38 -19.99 -8.46 -2.53
CA VAL A 38 -21.13 -7.61 -2.47
C VAL A 38 -21.04 -6.73 -1.26
N GLY A 39 -21.37 -5.50 -1.45
CA GLY A 39 -21.75 -4.77 -0.33
C GLY A 39 -20.96 -3.54 -0.04
N ARG A 40 -21.71 -2.60 0.43
CA ARG A 40 -21.18 -1.31 0.83
C ARG A 40 -20.25 -1.43 2.00
N SER A 41 -20.53 -2.41 2.89
CA SER A 41 -19.71 -2.53 4.07
C SER A 41 -18.28 -2.93 3.72
N ALA A 42 -18.10 -3.73 2.66
CA ALA A 42 -16.76 -4.08 2.24
C ALA A 42 -16.02 -2.85 1.70
N ALA A 43 -16.71 -2.05 0.87
CA ALA A 43 -16.12 -0.83 0.33
C ALA A 43 -15.87 0.18 1.45
N GLY A 44 -16.80 0.30 2.38
CA GLY A 44 -16.63 1.21 3.51
C GLY A 44 -15.44 0.84 4.35
N ARG A 45 -15.25 -0.46 4.58
CA ARG A 45 -14.10 -0.89 5.36
C ARG A 45 -12.79 -0.70 4.63
N ALA A 46 -12.81 -0.80 3.30
CA ALA A 46 -11.61 -0.59 2.51
C ALA A 46 -11.14 0.86 2.59
N LEU A 47 -12.05 1.80 2.89
CA LEU A 47 -11.70 3.21 3.03
C LEU A 47 -11.36 3.59 4.46
N ASP A 48 -11.47 2.65 5.39
CA ASP A 48 -11.06 2.88 6.77
C ASP A 48 -9.56 3.20 6.82
N ARG A 49 -9.18 4.09 7.75
CA ARG A 49 -7.79 4.53 7.85
C ARG A 49 -6.81 3.38 8.03
N ASP A 50 -7.20 2.40 8.84
CA ASP A 50 -6.32 1.24 9.05
C ASP A 50 -6.20 0.40 7.80
N ALA A 51 -7.29 0.22 7.06
CA ALA A 51 -7.25 -0.54 5.82
C ALA A 51 -6.39 0.16 4.78
N VAL A 52 -6.51 1.48 4.69
CA VAL A 52 -5.70 2.27 3.77
C VAL A 52 -4.22 2.12 4.14
N ARG A 53 -3.90 2.25 5.42
CA ARG A 53 -2.52 2.11 5.89
C ARG A 53 -1.95 0.73 5.56
N LEU A 54 -2.74 -0.30 5.80
CA LEU A 54 -2.28 -1.67 5.51
C LEU A 54 -2.04 -1.87 4.03
N ALA A 55 -2.88 -1.29 3.17
CA ALA A 55 -2.68 -1.38 1.74
C ALA A 55 -1.38 -0.69 1.31
N VAL A 56 -1.12 0.48 1.89
CA VAL A 56 0.10 1.22 1.59
C VAL A 56 1.33 0.45 2.07
N VAL A 57 1.29 -0.07 3.29
CA VAL A 57 2.39 -0.84 3.85
C VAL A 57 2.68 -2.06 2.98
N ALA A 58 1.64 -2.77 2.57
CA ALA A 58 1.82 -3.96 1.73
C ALA A 58 2.43 -3.60 0.38
N SER A 59 1.96 -2.52 -0.23
CA SER A 59 2.50 -2.07 -1.51
C SER A 59 3.97 -1.71 -1.39
N VAL A 60 4.33 -0.95 -0.35
CA VAL A 60 5.72 -0.55 -0.14
C VAL A 60 6.59 -1.79 0.08
N ARG A 61 6.10 -2.75 0.87
CA ARG A 61 6.87 -3.96 1.12
C ARG A 61 7.19 -4.71 -0.17
N HIS A 62 6.21 -4.83 -1.07
CA HIS A 62 6.40 -5.58 -2.31
C HIS A 62 7.18 -4.82 -3.37
N ILE A 63 7.00 -3.51 -3.44
CA ILE A 63 7.55 -2.73 -4.56
C ILE A 63 8.86 -2.03 -4.17
N ASP A 64 8.92 -1.51 -2.95
CA ASP A 64 10.04 -0.64 -2.55
C ASP A 64 11.09 -1.36 -1.73
N THR A 65 10.95 -2.67 -1.53
CA THR A 65 11.93 -3.46 -0.79
C THR A 65 12.24 -4.73 -1.56
N ASP A 66 13.20 -5.48 -1.04
CA ASP A 66 13.60 -6.77 -1.60
C ASP A 66 12.75 -7.93 -1.10
N TYR A 67 11.60 -7.64 -0.52
CA TYR A 67 10.77 -8.66 0.11
C TYR A 67 10.46 -9.82 -0.83
N ASP A 68 9.99 -9.51 -2.05
CA ASP A 68 9.64 -10.56 -3.00
C ASP A 68 10.86 -11.35 -3.41
N ALA A 69 12.01 -10.69 -3.58
CA ALA A 69 13.25 -11.39 -3.92
C ALA A 69 13.67 -12.34 -2.80
N LEU A 70 13.50 -11.92 -1.56
CA LEU A 70 13.81 -12.77 -0.42
C LEU A 70 12.93 -14.03 -0.42
N LEU A 71 11.64 -13.85 -0.66
CA LEU A 71 10.72 -14.98 -0.72
C LEU A 71 11.11 -15.94 -1.85
N MET A 72 11.46 -15.39 -2.99
CA MET A 72 11.84 -16.21 -4.13
C MET A 72 13.13 -16.97 -3.91
N SER A 73 13.99 -16.44 -3.05
CA SER A 73 15.25 -17.11 -2.73
C SER A 73 15.09 -18.14 -1.61
N GLY A 74 13.88 -18.31 -1.08
CA GLY A 74 13.61 -19.34 -0.09
C GLY A 74 13.47 -18.84 1.33
N VAL A 75 13.58 -17.53 1.55
CA VAL A 75 13.38 -16.97 2.89
C VAL A 75 11.89 -16.97 3.17
N ASP A 76 11.49 -17.44 4.34
CA ASP A 76 10.08 -17.47 4.69
C ASP A 76 9.61 -16.06 5.08
N ARG A 77 8.28 -15.88 5.12
CA ARG A 77 7.70 -14.58 5.39
C ARG A 77 8.11 -14.03 6.73
N GLU A 78 8.15 -14.88 7.74
CA GLU A 78 8.44 -14.43 9.09
C GLU A 78 9.86 -13.92 9.22
N SER A 79 10.76 -14.45 8.42
CA SER A 79 12.14 -13.98 8.41
C SER A 79 12.35 -12.81 7.47
N ALA A 80 11.62 -12.79 6.35
CA ALA A 80 11.78 -11.72 5.36
C ALA A 80 11.23 -10.38 5.86
N ARG A 81 10.08 -10.41 6.56
CA ARG A 81 9.47 -9.16 7.01
C ARG A 81 10.38 -8.31 7.90
N PRO A 82 11.03 -8.88 8.92
CA PRO A 82 11.93 -8.06 9.73
C PRO A 82 13.09 -7.48 8.94
N GLN A 83 13.54 -8.18 7.92
CA GLN A 83 14.69 -7.71 7.14
C GLN A 83 14.36 -6.45 6.34
N VAL A 84 13.12 -6.28 5.94
CA VAL A 84 12.72 -5.12 5.13
C VAL A 84 11.92 -4.09 5.94
N HIS A 85 11.70 -4.38 7.22
CA HIS A 85 10.83 -3.54 8.05
C HIS A 85 11.28 -2.08 8.08
N GLN A 86 12.57 -1.84 8.27
CA GLN A 86 13.07 -0.48 8.37
C GLN A 86 12.83 0.30 7.10
N ARG A 87 13.05 -0.33 5.94
CA ARG A 87 12.81 0.34 4.67
C ARG A 87 11.33 0.66 4.51
N VAL A 88 10.45 -0.27 4.88
CA VAL A 88 9.01 -0.02 4.82
C VAL A 88 8.65 1.17 5.70
N GLU A 89 9.15 1.21 6.92
CA GLU A 89 8.86 2.31 7.84
C GLU A 89 9.36 3.64 7.28
N ASP A 90 10.56 3.63 6.70
CA ASP A 90 11.13 4.86 6.16
C ASP A 90 10.25 5.44 5.05
N VAL A 91 9.80 4.59 4.13
CA VAL A 91 8.99 5.06 3.01
C VAL A 91 7.61 5.50 3.49
N VAL A 92 6.98 4.69 4.32
CA VAL A 92 5.63 4.99 4.80
C VAL A 92 5.63 6.29 5.59
N ASN A 93 6.62 6.47 6.47
CA ASN A 93 6.71 7.69 7.26
C ASN A 93 6.99 8.90 6.39
N ALA A 94 7.86 8.77 5.39
CA ALA A 94 8.14 9.87 4.49
C ALA A 94 6.88 10.28 3.72
N TRP A 95 6.15 9.30 3.22
CA TRP A 95 4.91 9.60 2.49
C TRP A 95 3.88 10.27 3.40
N ARG A 96 3.78 9.81 4.64
CA ARG A 96 2.85 10.41 5.58
C ARG A 96 3.21 11.87 5.84
N ASP A 97 4.49 12.18 5.83
CA ASP A 97 4.98 13.54 6.07
C ASP A 97 4.99 14.38 4.80
N GLY A 98 4.50 13.86 3.69
CA GLY A 98 4.39 14.61 2.47
C GLY A 98 5.63 14.59 1.61
N VAL A 99 6.55 13.65 1.86
CA VAL A 99 7.79 13.54 1.10
C VAL A 99 7.74 12.28 0.25
N ALA A 100 7.92 12.45 -1.06
CA ALA A 100 8.03 11.30 -1.94
C ALA A 100 9.48 10.83 -1.90
N MET A 101 9.69 9.61 -1.40
CA MET A 101 11.01 9.03 -1.41
C MET A 101 11.28 8.46 -2.78
N LEU A 102 12.16 9.11 -3.50
CA LEU A 102 12.58 8.62 -4.80
C LEU A 102 13.81 7.78 -4.60
N ASP A 103 13.83 6.65 -5.27
CA ASP A 103 15.01 5.81 -5.22
C ASP A 103 16.10 6.48 -6.00
N GLY A 104 17.02 6.69 -5.35
CA GLY A 104 18.08 7.29 -6.03
C GLY A 104 18.94 7.62 -6.38
#